data_53137ff95ab368eab4549f899b5b9cf4
#
_entry.id   53137ff95ab368eab4549f899b5b9cf4
#
_cell.length_a   1.000
_cell.length_b   1.000
_cell.length_c   1.000
_cell.angle_alpha   90.00
_cell.angle_beta   90.00
_cell.angle_gamma   90.00
#
_symmetry.space_group_name_H-M   'P 1'
#
loop_
_entity.id
_entity.type
_entity.pdbx_description
1 polymer ?
#
loop_
_entity_poly.entity_id
_entity_poly.type
_entity_poly.pdbx_seq_one_letter_code
_entity_poly.pdbx_strand_id
1 'polypeptide(L)'
;MANSNFIPEVWSASILESFRNQAVLTGLTNREYEGELKSGATVHIAGIVDIKVKDYKTGVLPAASGSGKQPRTTAPDTVANTGIELNIDQEKSFDFLVDDIDRVQSNKSFDKYTESAGIGLVEDAEAFLTGLLSTQGTAVTGLTTPTDWAGAYKIALELRGKLTDAKVPQAGRVLLVNGKFENCLLSDGSKLTAFDKSNTTEGLREAIIGRLLGFDVVVSSWLDNAKPMAIGLHKPSVAYVSQISEIESMRAENTFADRVRGLHVYGGKVLRPTAVQVFKGV
;
A
#
# COMPACT_ATOMS: atom_id res chain seq x y z
N MET A 1 33.38 -40.11 32.37
CA MET A 1 32.36 -39.56 31.45
C MET A 1 32.00 -38.19 31.94
N ALA A 2 32.45 -37.17 31.26
CA ALA A 2 32.19 -35.79 31.65
C ALA A 2 30.73 -35.46 31.32
N ASN A 3 29.97 -35.02 32.35
CA ASN A 3 28.61 -34.52 32.21
C ASN A 3 28.65 -33.17 31.48
N SER A 4 28.72 -33.20 30.18
CA SER A 4 28.68 -31.98 29.31
C SER A 4 27.29 -31.35 29.24
N ASN A 5 26.25 -31.98 29.83
CA ASN A 5 24.87 -31.53 29.78
C ASN A 5 24.47 -30.55 30.92
N PHE A 6 25.43 -30.10 31.74
CA PHE A 6 25.14 -29.13 32.81
C PHE A 6 25.77 -27.76 32.62
N ILE A 7 26.22 -27.43 31.41
CA ILE A 7 26.57 -26.06 31.12
C ILE A 7 25.29 -25.37 30.66
N PRO A 8 24.68 -24.49 31.50
CA PRO A 8 23.57 -23.70 31.00
C PRO A 8 24.12 -22.86 29.85
N GLU A 9 23.70 -23.17 28.64
CA GLU A 9 23.89 -22.24 27.54
C GLU A 9 23.19 -20.95 27.95
N VAL A 10 23.98 -19.95 28.29
CA VAL A 10 23.48 -18.60 28.50
C VAL A 10 23.09 -18.12 27.11
N TRP A 11 21.87 -18.43 26.73
CA TRP A 11 21.24 -17.82 25.58
C TRP A 11 21.30 -16.33 25.82
N SER A 12 22.05 -15.62 24.99
CA SER A 12 22.09 -14.18 25.02
C SER A 12 20.65 -13.65 25.13
N ALA A 13 20.38 -12.85 26.15
CA ALA A 13 19.06 -12.29 26.39
C ALA A 13 18.56 -11.33 25.28
N SER A 14 19.45 -10.95 24.36
CA SER A 14 19.09 -10.33 23.10
C SER A 14 18.65 -11.43 22.13
N ILE A 15 17.35 -11.72 22.13
CA ILE A 15 16.75 -12.19 20.89
C ILE A 15 17.15 -11.14 19.87
N LEU A 16 17.83 -11.57 18.79
CA LEU A 16 17.95 -10.77 17.60
C LEU A 16 16.54 -10.33 17.27
N GLU A 17 16.21 -9.08 17.62
CA GLU A 17 14.99 -8.49 17.16
C GLU A 17 15.02 -8.65 15.66
N SER A 18 14.09 -9.42 15.15
CA SER A 18 13.94 -9.58 13.72
C SER A 18 13.69 -8.18 13.18
N PHE A 19 14.71 -7.58 12.55
CA PHE A 19 14.58 -6.31 11.87
C PHE A 19 13.59 -6.50 10.71
N ARG A 20 12.33 -6.25 11.00
CA ARG A 20 11.27 -6.30 10.02
C ARG A 20 10.93 -4.89 9.60
N ASN A 21 10.79 -4.69 8.30
CA ASN A 21 10.34 -3.42 7.78
C ASN A 21 8.95 -3.09 8.34
N GLN A 22 8.80 -1.85 8.80
CA GLN A 22 7.50 -1.35 9.22
C GLN A 22 6.57 -1.30 8.00
N ALA A 23 5.36 -1.78 8.19
CA ALA A 23 4.31 -1.65 7.21
C ALA A 23 3.92 -0.18 7.03
N VAL A 24 3.89 0.27 5.80
CA VAL A 24 3.64 1.67 5.45
C VAL A 24 2.36 1.85 4.65
N LEU A 25 2.05 0.90 3.75
CA LEU A 25 0.90 1.01 2.84
C LEU A 25 -0.44 0.94 3.56
N THR A 26 -0.56 0.12 4.59
CA THR A 26 -1.79 0.04 5.39
C THR A 26 -2.20 1.40 5.96
N GLY A 27 -1.23 2.26 6.29
CA GLY A 27 -1.46 3.64 6.72
C GLY A 27 -1.70 4.64 5.59
N LEU A 28 -1.38 4.28 4.35
CA LEU A 28 -1.52 5.15 3.18
C LEU A 28 -2.81 4.87 2.37
N THR A 29 -3.54 3.82 2.70
CA THR A 29 -4.80 3.44 2.04
C THR A 29 -6.01 4.09 2.70
N ASN A 30 -7.12 4.14 1.96
CA ASN A 30 -8.40 4.57 2.51
C ASN A 30 -9.01 3.45 3.37
N ARG A 31 -9.27 3.76 4.64
CA ARG A 31 -9.85 2.84 5.64
C ARG A 31 -11.25 3.26 6.10
N GLU A 32 -11.90 4.20 5.40
CA GLU A 32 -13.21 4.70 5.79
C GLU A 32 -14.30 3.61 5.80
N TYR A 33 -14.08 2.53 5.04
CA TYR A 33 -15.04 1.44 4.90
C TYR A 33 -14.94 0.36 6.00
N GLU A 34 -13.98 0.45 6.90
CA GLU A 34 -13.81 -0.54 7.99
C GLU A 34 -14.99 -0.55 8.98
N GLY A 35 -15.65 0.60 9.18
CA GLY A 35 -16.75 0.74 10.15
C GLY A 35 -18.08 0.15 9.69
N GLU A 36 -18.28 -0.08 8.40
CA GLU A 36 -19.53 -0.60 7.83
C GLU A 36 -19.66 -2.12 7.91
N LEU A 37 -18.54 -2.82 8.17
CA LEU A 37 -18.43 -4.27 8.14
C LEU A 37 -18.55 -4.90 9.52
N LYS A 38 -19.76 -4.98 10.05
CA LYS A 38 -20.01 -5.84 11.21
C LYS A 38 -20.35 -7.29 10.84
N SER A 39 -20.74 -7.56 9.62
CA SER A 39 -20.99 -8.93 9.11
C SER A 39 -21.14 -8.91 7.58
N GLY A 40 -20.26 -9.58 6.87
CA GLY A 40 -20.33 -9.75 5.43
C GLY A 40 -18.96 -9.90 4.78
N ALA A 41 -18.91 -10.66 3.69
CA ALA A 41 -17.68 -10.90 2.90
C ALA A 41 -17.45 -9.85 1.81
N THR A 42 -18.39 -8.92 1.59
CA THR A 42 -18.33 -7.96 0.49
C THR A 42 -18.85 -6.59 0.92
N VAL A 43 -18.10 -5.54 0.60
CA VAL A 43 -18.50 -4.14 0.76
C VAL A 43 -18.91 -3.58 -0.59
N HIS A 44 -20.12 -3.05 -0.67
CA HIS A 44 -20.59 -2.34 -1.85
C HIS A 44 -20.30 -0.83 -1.69
N ILE A 45 -19.30 -0.35 -2.43
CA ILE A 45 -18.93 1.06 -2.45
C ILE A 45 -19.73 1.73 -3.57
N ALA A 46 -20.67 2.62 -3.22
CA ALA A 46 -21.44 3.37 -4.20
C ALA A 46 -20.52 4.33 -4.96
N GLY A 47 -20.39 4.12 -6.26
CA GLY A 47 -19.68 5.04 -7.15
C GLY A 47 -20.60 6.19 -7.56
N ILE A 48 -20.15 7.42 -7.44
CA ILE A 48 -20.85 8.59 -7.97
C ILE A 48 -20.43 8.74 -9.44
N VAL A 49 -21.40 8.66 -10.35
CA VAL A 49 -21.18 8.99 -11.75
C VAL A 49 -21.08 10.51 -11.90
N ASP A 50 -20.05 10.97 -12.60
CA ASP A 50 -19.88 12.39 -12.86
C ASP A 50 -21.10 12.94 -13.63
N ILE A 51 -21.81 13.88 -13.02
CA ILE A 51 -22.94 14.57 -13.67
C ILE A 51 -22.35 15.53 -14.70
N LYS A 52 -22.75 15.35 -15.95
CA LYS A 52 -22.31 16.21 -17.05
C LYS A 52 -22.96 17.57 -16.96
N VAL A 53 -22.17 18.63 -16.86
CA VAL A 53 -22.67 20.00 -17.02
C VAL A 53 -23.07 20.21 -18.48
N LYS A 54 -24.34 20.54 -18.71
CA LYS A 54 -24.88 20.79 -20.03
C LYS A 54 -25.09 22.29 -20.24
N ASP A 55 -24.92 22.71 -21.50
CA ASP A 55 -25.11 24.11 -21.85
C ASP A 55 -26.62 24.42 -21.93
N TYR A 56 -27.07 25.35 -21.10
CA TYR A 56 -28.47 25.78 -21.04
C TYR A 56 -28.84 26.81 -22.11
N LYS A 57 -27.86 27.50 -22.69
CA LYS A 57 -28.09 28.64 -23.63
C LYS A 57 -28.03 28.27 -25.10
N THR A 58 -27.43 27.18 -25.45
CA THR A 58 -27.24 26.79 -26.86
C THR A 58 -28.31 25.84 -27.31
N GLY A 59 -29.36 26.38 -27.81
CA GLY A 59 -30.28 25.62 -28.62
C GLY A 59 -30.39 26.23 -30.01
N VAL A 60 -29.48 25.86 -30.90
CA VAL A 60 -29.74 26.01 -32.33
C VAL A 60 -30.33 24.69 -32.81
N LEU A 61 -31.57 24.72 -33.30
CA LEU A 61 -32.18 23.53 -33.91
C LEU A 61 -31.36 23.14 -35.16
N PRO A 62 -31.17 21.82 -35.37
CA PRO A 62 -30.58 21.34 -36.63
C PRO A 62 -31.34 21.91 -37.85
N ALA A 63 -30.65 22.20 -38.93
CA ALA A 63 -31.20 22.79 -40.13
C ALA A 63 -32.42 22.05 -40.71
N ALA A 64 -32.58 20.77 -40.44
CA ALA A 64 -33.73 19.95 -40.83
C ALA A 64 -35.01 20.21 -40.03
N SER A 65 -34.95 20.93 -38.92
CA SER A 65 -36.09 21.20 -38.01
C SER A 65 -36.47 22.67 -37.93
N GLY A 66 -35.93 23.52 -38.82
CA GLY A 66 -36.17 24.96 -38.87
C GLY A 66 -35.17 25.77 -38.03
N SER A 67 -34.84 26.99 -38.49
CA SER A 67 -33.95 27.90 -37.81
C SER A 67 -34.65 28.59 -36.62
N GLY A 68 -34.63 27.97 -35.48
CA GLY A 68 -35.21 28.53 -34.24
C GLY A 68 -34.31 28.25 -33.05
N LYS A 69 -34.39 29.12 -32.03
CA LYS A 69 -33.74 28.83 -30.75
C LYS A 69 -34.56 27.74 -30.03
N GLN A 70 -33.90 26.68 -29.63
CA GLN A 70 -34.54 25.70 -28.76
C GLN A 70 -35.01 26.33 -27.44
N PRO A 71 -36.20 25.91 -26.92
CA PRO A 71 -36.59 26.35 -25.60
C PRO A 71 -35.55 25.92 -24.57
N ARG A 72 -35.30 26.80 -23.63
CA ARG A 72 -34.41 26.50 -22.47
C ARG A 72 -34.99 25.36 -21.68
N THR A 73 -34.49 24.14 -21.84
CA THR A 73 -34.97 22.97 -21.12
C THR A 73 -33.77 22.26 -20.50
N THR A 74 -33.96 21.79 -19.28
CA THR A 74 -33.00 20.87 -18.65
C THR A 74 -33.54 19.45 -18.81
N ALA A 75 -32.78 18.62 -19.54
CA ALA A 75 -33.03 17.18 -19.54
C ALA A 75 -32.29 16.56 -18.36
N PRO A 76 -32.97 15.99 -17.34
CA PRO A 76 -32.29 15.33 -16.24
C PRO A 76 -31.52 14.11 -16.74
N ASP A 77 -30.29 13.95 -16.28
CA ASP A 77 -29.52 12.73 -16.52
C ASP A 77 -30.00 11.63 -15.55
N THR A 78 -30.04 10.41 -16.03
CA THR A 78 -30.29 9.26 -15.17
C THR A 78 -29.03 9.02 -14.33
N VAL A 79 -29.14 9.14 -13.04
CA VAL A 79 -28.03 8.82 -12.12
C VAL A 79 -27.94 7.30 -12.04
N ALA A 80 -26.98 6.73 -12.76
CA ALA A 80 -26.65 5.31 -12.64
C ALA A 80 -25.74 5.11 -11.44
N ASN A 81 -26.06 4.19 -10.56
CA ASN A 81 -25.21 3.79 -9.47
C ASN A 81 -24.24 2.71 -9.98
N THR A 82 -22.98 3.08 -10.19
CA THR A 82 -21.91 2.12 -10.46
C THR A 82 -21.28 1.73 -9.15
N GLY A 83 -21.77 0.67 -8.52
CA GLY A 83 -21.17 0.12 -7.31
C GLY A 83 -19.84 -0.56 -7.63
N ILE A 84 -18.84 -0.36 -6.79
CA ILE A 84 -17.60 -1.15 -6.77
C ILE A 84 -17.71 -2.12 -5.61
N GLU A 85 -17.56 -3.40 -5.90
CA GLU A 85 -17.55 -4.44 -4.87
C GLU A 85 -16.12 -4.65 -4.38
N LEU A 86 -15.89 -4.52 -3.08
CA LEU A 86 -14.67 -4.87 -2.40
C LEU A 86 -14.91 -6.18 -1.66
N ASN A 87 -14.19 -7.23 -2.06
CA ASN A 87 -14.28 -8.54 -1.43
C ASN A 87 -13.24 -8.64 -0.31
N ILE A 88 -13.64 -9.23 0.79
CA ILE A 88 -12.77 -9.62 1.90
C ILE A 88 -12.55 -11.11 1.75
N ASP A 89 -11.46 -11.48 1.11
CA ASP A 89 -11.14 -12.85 0.71
C ASP A 89 -9.82 -13.37 1.29
N GLN A 90 -9.10 -12.50 2.03
CA GLN A 90 -7.85 -12.90 2.67
C GLN A 90 -8.09 -13.27 4.12
N GLU A 91 -7.87 -14.53 4.44
CA GLU A 91 -7.95 -15.08 5.80
C GLU A 91 -6.59 -15.63 6.19
N LYS A 92 -5.94 -15.01 7.15
CA LYS A 92 -4.60 -15.38 7.61
C LYS A 92 -4.61 -15.67 9.10
N SER A 93 -3.91 -16.70 9.50
CA SER A 93 -3.82 -17.05 10.93
C SER A 93 -2.41 -17.46 11.29
N PHE A 94 -2.06 -17.22 12.53
CA PHE A 94 -0.92 -17.84 13.17
C PHE A 94 -1.37 -18.72 14.32
N ASP A 95 -0.59 -19.76 14.61
CA ASP A 95 -0.86 -20.70 15.69
C ASP A 95 0.47 -21.26 16.19
N PHE A 96 0.74 -21.10 17.47
CA PHE A 96 1.93 -21.68 18.10
C PHE A 96 1.66 -22.14 19.52
N LEU A 97 2.46 -23.10 19.97
CA LEU A 97 2.41 -23.67 21.30
C LEU A 97 3.59 -23.19 22.11
N VAL A 98 3.33 -22.84 23.38
CA VAL A 98 4.34 -22.48 24.36
C VAL A 98 4.31 -23.54 25.47
N ASP A 99 5.35 -24.37 25.53
CA ASP A 99 5.47 -25.41 26.56
C ASP A 99 5.77 -24.77 27.93
N ASP A 100 5.13 -25.29 28.97
CA ASP A 100 5.31 -24.82 30.34
C ASP A 100 6.75 -25.04 30.83
N ILE A 101 7.40 -26.12 30.42
CA ILE A 101 8.78 -26.43 30.77
C ILE A 101 9.73 -25.40 30.16
N ASP A 102 9.55 -25.13 28.88
CA ASP A 102 10.35 -24.11 28.17
C ASP A 102 10.12 -22.71 28.73
N ARG A 103 8.88 -22.41 29.18
CA ARG A 103 8.53 -21.15 29.80
C ARG A 103 9.26 -20.95 31.17
N VAL A 104 9.40 -22.00 31.96
CA VAL A 104 10.11 -21.93 33.25
C VAL A 104 11.63 -21.90 33.06
N GLN A 105 12.14 -22.64 32.06
CA GLN A 105 13.57 -22.73 31.79
C GLN A 105 14.12 -21.55 30.98
N SER A 106 13.29 -20.93 30.12
CA SER A 106 13.68 -19.74 29.39
C SER A 106 13.35 -18.50 30.21
N ASN A 107 14.39 -17.75 30.54
CA ASN A 107 14.26 -16.46 31.23
C ASN A 107 13.70 -15.35 30.28
N LYS A 108 12.89 -15.71 29.28
CA LYS A 108 12.45 -14.82 28.20
C LYS A 108 10.94 -14.63 28.23
N SER A 109 10.54 -13.38 28.02
CA SER A 109 9.14 -13.01 27.82
C SER A 109 8.63 -13.56 26.48
N PHE A 110 7.58 -14.37 26.52
CA PHE A 110 6.89 -14.87 25.33
C PHE A 110 6.09 -13.79 24.58
N ASP A 111 5.96 -12.61 25.18
CA ASP A 111 5.30 -11.45 24.56
C ASP A 111 5.95 -11.07 23.22
N LYS A 112 7.28 -11.25 23.10
CA LYS A 112 8.01 -10.99 21.86
C LYS A 112 7.62 -11.94 20.70
N TYR A 113 7.23 -13.17 20.99
CA TYR A 113 6.77 -14.11 19.94
C TYR A 113 5.38 -13.70 19.44
N THR A 114 4.51 -13.27 20.34
CA THR A 114 3.17 -12.77 19.96
C THR A 114 3.29 -11.47 19.17
N GLU A 115 4.16 -10.57 19.59
CA GLU A 115 4.46 -9.34 18.84
C GLU A 115 5.01 -9.66 17.44
N SER A 116 5.97 -10.58 17.36
CA SER A 116 6.53 -11.03 16.07
C SER A 116 5.48 -11.67 15.17
N ALA A 117 4.54 -12.44 15.71
CA ALA A 117 3.44 -13.02 14.95
C ALA A 117 2.47 -11.94 14.45
N GLY A 118 2.16 -10.95 15.29
CA GLY A 118 1.34 -9.79 14.91
C GLY A 118 1.97 -8.98 13.77
N ILE A 119 3.28 -8.70 13.85
CA ILE A 119 4.02 -8.04 12.78
C ILE A 119 3.95 -8.87 11.49
N GLY A 120 4.07 -10.21 11.58
CA GLY A 120 3.97 -11.10 10.41
C GLY A 120 2.62 -10.99 9.68
N LEU A 121 1.51 -10.81 10.41
CA LEU A 121 0.20 -10.58 9.79
C LEU A 121 0.13 -9.23 9.06
N VAL A 122 0.74 -8.19 9.61
CA VAL A 122 0.79 -6.88 8.97
C VAL A 122 1.68 -6.92 7.72
N GLU A 123 2.80 -7.63 7.78
CA GLU A 123 3.69 -7.84 6.62
C GLU A 123 2.98 -8.56 5.46
N ASP A 124 2.16 -9.56 5.76
CA ASP A 124 1.37 -10.27 4.75
C ASP A 124 0.33 -9.35 4.09
N ALA A 125 -0.32 -8.47 4.87
CA ALA A 125 -1.23 -7.46 4.34
C ALA A 125 -0.51 -6.44 3.43
N GLU A 126 0.71 -6.03 3.77
CA GLU A 126 1.55 -5.16 2.93
C GLU A 126 1.92 -5.84 1.60
N ALA A 127 2.34 -7.11 1.65
CA ALA A 127 2.66 -7.88 0.46
C ALA A 127 1.42 -8.03 -0.46
N PHE A 128 0.26 -8.27 0.12
CA PHE A 128 -1.01 -8.30 -0.62
C PHE A 128 -1.31 -6.96 -1.29
N LEU A 129 -1.21 -5.84 -0.55
CA LEU A 129 -1.48 -4.51 -1.08
C LEU A 129 -0.52 -4.13 -2.21
N THR A 130 0.77 -4.44 -2.08
CA THR A 130 1.74 -4.18 -3.16
C THR A 130 1.45 -5.02 -4.39
N GLY A 131 1.07 -6.28 -4.22
CA GLY A 131 0.61 -7.17 -5.29
C GLY A 131 -0.63 -6.62 -6.00
N LEU A 132 -1.61 -6.18 -5.24
CA LEU A 132 -2.85 -5.58 -5.72
C LEU A 132 -2.57 -4.31 -6.55
N LEU A 133 -1.76 -3.39 -6.02
CA LEU A 133 -1.37 -2.17 -6.72
C LEU A 133 -0.66 -2.48 -8.05
N SER A 134 0.24 -3.46 -8.03
CA SER A 134 1.02 -3.83 -9.19
C SER A 134 0.19 -4.51 -10.30
N THR A 135 -0.94 -5.13 -9.94
CA THR A 135 -1.81 -5.86 -10.88
C THR A 135 -3.01 -5.04 -11.35
N GLN A 136 -3.62 -4.27 -10.45
CA GLN A 136 -4.83 -3.49 -10.75
C GLN A 136 -4.55 -2.04 -11.16
N GLY A 137 -3.33 -1.55 -10.93
CA GLY A 137 -2.93 -0.21 -11.38
C GLY A 137 -2.75 -0.13 -12.90
N THR A 138 -2.82 1.08 -13.43
CA THR A 138 -2.60 1.35 -14.84
C THR A 138 -1.10 1.29 -15.17
N ALA A 139 -0.70 0.38 -16.05
CA ALA A 139 0.69 0.24 -16.45
C ALA A 139 1.13 1.40 -17.35
N VAL A 140 2.25 2.03 -17.04
CA VAL A 140 2.91 3.03 -17.88
C VAL A 140 3.95 2.33 -18.74
N THR A 141 3.73 2.35 -20.06
CA THR A 141 4.60 1.70 -21.05
C THR A 141 5.41 2.72 -21.84
N GLY A 142 6.43 2.26 -22.56
CA GLY A 142 7.26 3.12 -23.42
C GLY A 142 8.41 3.83 -22.71
N LEU A 143 8.68 3.48 -21.46
CA LEU A 143 9.81 3.98 -20.69
C LEU A 143 10.88 2.89 -20.56
N THR A 144 12.14 3.32 -20.65
CA THR A 144 13.30 2.44 -20.45
C THR A 144 13.56 2.25 -18.97
N THR A 145 14.10 1.10 -18.60
CA THR A 145 14.55 0.82 -17.22
C THR A 145 15.61 1.84 -16.80
N PRO A 146 15.44 2.53 -15.67
CA PRO A 146 16.38 3.54 -15.23
C PRO A 146 17.67 2.88 -14.71
N THR A 147 18.79 3.48 -15.03
CA THR A 147 20.12 3.08 -14.53
C THR A 147 20.76 4.20 -13.70
N ASP A 148 20.24 5.40 -13.81
CA ASP A 148 20.77 6.62 -13.22
C ASP A 148 19.65 7.52 -12.69
N TRP A 149 20.04 8.62 -12.03
CA TRP A 149 19.13 9.66 -11.56
C TRP A 149 18.24 10.24 -12.67
N ALA A 150 18.82 10.53 -13.83
CA ALA A 150 18.09 11.18 -14.92
C ALA A 150 16.95 10.29 -15.44
N GLY A 151 17.20 8.99 -15.56
CA GLY A 151 16.19 7.99 -15.92
C GLY A 151 15.09 7.87 -14.88
N ALA A 152 15.45 7.75 -13.61
CA ALA A 152 14.49 7.65 -12.51
C ALA A 152 13.63 8.92 -12.37
N TYR A 153 14.24 10.10 -12.50
CA TYR A 153 13.54 11.38 -12.49
C TYR A 153 12.55 11.52 -13.65
N LYS A 154 12.94 11.09 -14.86
CA LYS A 154 12.06 11.10 -16.02
C LYS A 154 10.83 10.20 -15.81
N ILE A 155 11.00 9.04 -15.20
CA ILE A 155 9.88 8.15 -14.87
C ILE A 155 8.95 8.79 -13.84
N ALA A 156 9.50 9.37 -12.77
CA ALA A 156 8.70 10.07 -11.78
C ALA A 156 7.91 11.26 -12.38
N LEU A 157 8.52 11.99 -13.32
CA LEU A 157 7.88 13.08 -14.04
C LEU A 157 6.72 12.57 -14.93
N GLU A 158 6.92 11.46 -15.62
CA GLU A 158 5.87 10.84 -16.47
C GLU A 158 4.70 10.32 -15.61
N LEU A 159 4.97 9.64 -14.49
CA LEU A 159 3.94 9.22 -13.54
C LEU A 159 3.12 10.41 -13.03
N ARG A 160 3.81 11.52 -12.72
CA ARG A 160 3.14 12.78 -12.33
C ARG A 160 2.26 13.33 -13.46
N GLY A 161 2.76 13.33 -14.69
CA GLY A 161 2.02 13.76 -15.86
C GLY A 161 0.73 12.97 -16.05
N LYS A 162 0.83 11.64 -16.04
CA LYS A 162 -0.33 10.72 -16.16
C LYS A 162 -1.39 10.94 -15.08
N LEU A 163 -0.97 11.15 -13.81
CA LEU A 163 -1.91 11.47 -12.74
C LEU A 163 -2.57 12.83 -12.94
N THR A 164 -1.86 13.80 -13.52
CA THR A 164 -2.41 15.12 -13.79
C THR A 164 -3.39 15.07 -14.95
N ASP A 165 -3.08 14.32 -16.01
CA ASP A 165 -3.97 14.08 -17.15
C ASP A 165 -5.27 13.37 -16.70
N ALA A 166 -5.15 12.46 -15.73
CA ALA A 166 -6.29 11.79 -15.09
C ALA A 166 -7.05 12.70 -14.08
N LYS A 167 -6.69 13.99 -13.98
CA LYS A 167 -7.32 14.98 -13.09
C LYS A 167 -7.28 14.59 -11.61
N VAL A 168 -6.26 13.83 -11.19
CA VAL A 168 -6.06 13.45 -9.80
C VAL A 168 -5.54 14.66 -9.01
N PRO A 169 -6.06 14.95 -7.80
CA PRO A 169 -5.56 16.03 -6.94
C PRO A 169 -4.05 15.91 -6.69
N GLN A 170 -3.37 17.04 -6.54
CA GLN A 170 -1.92 17.04 -6.27
C GLN A 170 -1.61 16.69 -4.81
N ALA A 171 -2.51 17.03 -3.89
CA ALA A 171 -2.36 16.69 -2.48
C ALA A 171 -2.57 15.18 -2.26
N GLY A 172 -1.79 14.58 -1.39
CA GLY A 172 -1.93 13.15 -1.06
C GLY A 172 -1.41 12.19 -2.13
N ARG A 173 -0.60 12.66 -3.07
CA ARG A 173 0.11 11.79 -4.01
C ARG A 173 1.31 11.15 -3.34
N VAL A 174 1.48 9.86 -3.53
CA VAL A 174 2.60 9.07 -3.02
C VAL A 174 3.31 8.39 -4.17
N LEU A 175 4.62 8.36 -4.11
CA LEU A 175 5.48 7.59 -5.01
C LEU A 175 6.07 6.42 -4.23
N LEU A 176 5.55 5.24 -4.46
CA LEU A 176 6.04 4.01 -3.87
C LEU A 176 7.13 3.43 -4.77
N VAL A 177 8.30 3.17 -4.22
CA VAL A 177 9.47 2.70 -4.97
C VAL A 177 10.10 1.47 -4.32
N ASN A 178 10.74 0.63 -5.13
CA ASN A 178 11.56 -0.46 -4.62
C ASN A 178 13.01 0.01 -4.43
N GLY A 179 13.83 -0.78 -3.71
CA GLY A 179 15.22 -0.42 -3.42
C GLY A 179 16.09 -0.21 -4.68
N LYS A 180 15.81 -0.91 -5.78
CA LYS A 180 16.55 -0.70 -7.04
C LYS A 180 16.24 0.66 -7.68
N PHE A 181 14.97 1.09 -7.62
CA PHE A 181 14.59 2.40 -8.12
C PHE A 181 15.11 3.52 -7.18
N GLU A 182 15.08 3.29 -5.88
CA GLU A 182 15.67 4.18 -4.89
C GLU A 182 17.16 4.39 -5.15
N ASN A 183 17.92 3.33 -5.39
CA ASN A 183 19.34 3.42 -5.73
C ASN A 183 19.58 4.28 -6.99
N CYS A 184 18.70 4.19 -7.99
CA CYS A 184 18.77 5.07 -9.16
C CYS A 184 18.49 6.54 -8.80
N LEU A 185 17.55 6.80 -7.89
CA LEU A 185 17.25 8.16 -7.41
C LEU A 185 18.42 8.78 -6.62
N LEU A 186 19.19 7.96 -5.92
CA LEU A 186 20.32 8.38 -5.10
C LEU A 186 21.67 8.31 -5.85
N SER A 187 21.68 7.86 -7.11
CA SER A 187 22.90 7.71 -7.92
C SER A 187 23.59 9.05 -8.23
N ASP A 188 24.80 8.98 -8.75
CA ASP A 188 25.61 10.13 -9.13
C ASP A 188 24.83 11.12 -10.01
N GLY A 189 24.95 12.42 -9.72
CA GLY A 189 24.19 13.48 -10.37
C GLY A 189 22.81 13.75 -9.75
N SER A 190 22.43 13.02 -8.71
CA SER A 190 21.19 13.27 -7.97
C SER A 190 21.19 14.69 -7.38
N LYS A 191 20.13 15.44 -7.70
CA LYS A 191 19.90 16.76 -7.11
C LYS A 191 19.40 16.67 -5.67
N LEU A 192 19.02 15.49 -5.21
CA LEU A 192 18.55 15.24 -3.85
C LEU A 192 19.71 15.13 -2.87
N THR A 193 20.83 14.56 -3.32
CA THR A 193 22.05 14.37 -2.51
C THR A 193 23.08 15.47 -2.70
N ALA A 194 22.91 16.37 -3.70
CA ALA A 194 23.84 17.44 -3.98
C ALA A 194 23.71 18.59 -2.95
N PHE A 195 24.71 18.76 -2.10
CA PHE A 195 24.79 19.81 -1.08
C PHE A 195 24.55 21.22 -1.65
N ASP A 196 25.09 21.51 -2.83
CA ASP A 196 24.99 22.82 -3.49
C ASP A 196 23.56 23.23 -3.83
N LYS A 197 22.61 22.28 -3.85
CA LYS A 197 21.22 22.52 -4.29
C LYS A 197 20.19 22.30 -3.20
N SER A 198 20.46 21.43 -2.22
CA SER A 198 19.56 21.15 -1.11
C SER A 198 19.80 22.06 0.10
N ASN A 199 20.99 22.67 0.20
CA ASN A 199 21.47 23.45 1.33
C ASN A 199 21.40 22.71 2.68
N THR A 200 21.26 21.40 2.65
CA THR A 200 21.26 20.51 3.81
C THR A 200 22.08 19.25 3.53
N THR A 201 22.75 18.76 4.55
CA THR A 201 23.51 17.50 4.46
C THR A 201 22.67 16.25 4.79
N GLU A 202 21.41 16.42 5.16
CA GLU A 202 20.51 15.34 5.60
C GLU A 202 20.28 14.33 4.49
N GLY A 203 19.97 14.75 3.29
CA GLY A 203 19.74 13.86 2.15
C GLY A 203 20.99 13.02 1.79
N LEU A 204 22.20 13.56 2.00
CA LEU A 204 23.44 12.84 1.73
C LEU A 204 23.79 11.85 2.87
N ARG A 205 23.48 12.22 4.11
CA ARG A 205 23.86 11.42 5.29
C ARG A 205 22.87 10.33 5.62
N GLU A 206 21.58 10.59 5.42
CA GLU A 206 20.49 9.71 5.84
C GLU A 206 19.75 9.05 4.69
N ALA A 207 20.08 9.43 3.43
CA ALA A 207 19.44 8.95 2.20
C ALA A 207 17.90 9.09 2.20
N ILE A 208 17.39 10.09 2.95
CA ILE A 208 15.96 10.36 3.01
C ILE A 208 15.54 11.15 1.77
N ILE A 209 14.72 10.57 0.93
CA ILE A 209 14.24 11.21 -0.30
C ILE A 209 13.16 12.26 -0.01
N GLY A 210 12.31 12.03 1.00
CA GLY A 210 11.28 12.98 1.41
C GLY A 210 10.24 13.23 0.32
N ARG A 211 10.29 14.42 -0.31
CA ARG A 211 9.37 14.82 -1.37
C ARG A 211 10.09 15.00 -2.70
N LEU A 212 9.53 14.40 -3.75
CA LEU A 212 10.00 14.55 -5.12
C LEU A 212 8.83 14.89 -6.05
N LEU A 213 8.93 15.97 -6.82
CA LEU A 213 7.91 16.39 -7.78
C LEU A 213 6.48 16.47 -7.22
N GLY A 214 6.32 16.78 -5.93
CA GLY A 214 5.03 16.82 -5.25
C GLY A 214 4.49 15.47 -4.80
N PHE A 215 5.29 14.42 -4.93
CA PHE A 215 5.03 13.13 -4.31
C PHE A 215 5.71 13.03 -2.94
N ASP A 216 5.05 12.40 -1.98
CA ASP A 216 5.70 11.84 -0.81
C ASP A 216 6.34 10.51 -1.23
N VAL A 217 7.67 10.41 -1.16
CA VAL A 217 8.38 9.19 -1.61
C VAL A 217 8.44 8.20 -0.46
N VAL A 218 8.03 6.98 -0.75
CA VAL A 218 7.99 5.87 0.21
C VAL A 218 8.69 4.67 -0.39
N VAL A 219 9.63 4.11 0.32
CA VAL A 219 10.34 2.91 -0.09
C VAL A 219 9.65 1.69 0.51
N SER A 220 9.34 0.72 -0.33
CA SER A 220 8.77 -0.56 0.11
C SER A 220 9.63 -1.72 -0.37
N SER A 221 10.03 -2.57 0.57
CA SER A 221 10.76 -3.81 0.27
C SER A 221 9.85 -4.93 -0.25
N TRP A 222 8.53 -4.75 -0.17
CA TRP A 222 7.52 -5.71 -0.63
C TRP A 222 7.23 -5.62 -2.13
N LEU A 223 7.69 -4.56 -2.79
CA LEU A 223 7.67 -4.49 -4.25
C LEU A 223 8.66 -5.48 -4.83
N ASP A 224 8.34 -6.00 -6.03
CA ASP A 224 9.27 -6.86 -6.75
C ASP A 224 10.62 -6.16 -6.95
N ASN A 225 11.67 -6.78 -6.42
CA ASN A 225 13.04 -6.27 -6.49
C ASN A 225 13.85 -6.86 -7.66
N ALA A 226 13.22 -7.61 -8.57
CA ALA A 226 13.94 -8.12 -9.76
C ALA A 226 14.43 -6.98 -10.65
N LYS A 227 13.60 -5.95 -10.84
CA LYS A 227 13.90 -4.75 -11.65
C LYS A 227 13.45 -3.48 -10.94
N PRO A 228 13.96 -2.28 -11.33
CA PRO A 228 13.46 -1.01 -10.81
C PRO A 228 11.95 -0.88 -11.04
N MET A 229 11.21 -0.58 -9.98
CA MET A 229 9.77 -0.44 -9.99
C MET A 229 9.34 0.80 -9.22
N ALA A 230 8.37 1.54 -9.77
CA ALA A 230 7.79 2.72 -9.14
C ALA A 230 6.29 2.77 -9.38
N ILE A 231 5.53 3.09 -8.34
CA ILE A 231 4.08 3.24 -8.39
C ILE A 231 3.71 4.62 -7.89
N GLY A 232 3.13 5.44 -8.78
CA GLY A 232 2.54 6.72 -8.42
C GLY A 232 1.07 6.52 -8.07
N LEU A 233 0.67 6.82 -6.84
CA LEU A 233 -0.70 6.63 -6.37
C LEU A 233 -1.23 7.85 -5.63
N HIS A 234 -2.57 7.94 -5.55
CA HIS A 234 -3.26 8.89 -4.70
C HIS A 234 -3.94 8.13 -3.56
N LYS A 235 -3.69 8.53 -2.30
CA LYS A 235 -4.14 7.78 -1.11
C LYS A 235 -5.59 7.30 -1.16
N PRO A 236 -6.61 8.13 -1.48
CA PRO A 236 -8.01 7.71 -1.54
C PRO A 236 -8.36 6.75 -2.67
N SER A 237 -7.45 6.47 -3.62
CA SER A 237 -7.73 5.59 -4.76
C SER A 237 -7.66 4.10 -4.45
N VAL A 238 -7.16 3.75 -3.28
CA VAL A 238 -6.98 2.37 -2.83
C VAL A 238 -7.73 2.19 -1.52
N ALA A 239 -8.69 1.29 -1.50
CA ALA A 239 -9.39 0.89 -0.29
C ALA A 239 -8.74 -0.34 0.31
N TYR A 240 -8.57 -0.31 1.59
CA TYR A 240 -8.17 -1.45 2.41
C TYR A 240 -9.14 -1.57 3.58
N VAL A 241 -9.56 -2.78 3.86
CA VAL A 241 -10.47 -3.09 4.95
C VAL A 241 -9.88 -4.25 5.72
N SER A 242 -9.70 -4.05 7.01
CA SER A 242 -9.28 -5.08 7.95
C SER A 242 -10.41 -5.36 8.90
N GLN A 243 -10.81 -6.62 8.97
CA GLN A 243 -11.83 -7.11 9.87
C GLN A 243 -11.16 -8.05 10.84
N ILE A 244 -11.16 -7.67 12.12
CA ILE A 244 -10.77 -8.48 13.27
C ILE A 244 -9.37 -9.11 13.19
N SER A 245 -8.48 -8.63 14.01
CA SER A 245 -7.42 -9.47 14.56
C SER A 245 -7.88 -9.95 15.93
N GLU A 246 -8.36 -11.17 16.00
CA GLU A 246 -8.70 -11.81 17.24
C GLU A 246 -7.52 -12.66 17.69
N ILE A 247 -6.99 -12.39 18.87
CA ILE A 247 -5.90 -13.19 19.46
C ILE A 247 -6.48 -13.91 20.64
N GLU A 248 -6.44 -15.23 20.59
CA GLU A 248 -6.90 -16.09 21.66
C GLU A 248 -5.74 -16.89 22.26
N SER A 249 -5.75 -17.03 23.57
CA SER A 249 -4.87 -17.94 24.29
C SER A 249 -5.73 -19.01 24.95
N MET A 250 -5.38 -20.27 24.73
CA MET A 250 -6.08 -21.42 25.32
C MET A 250 -5.07 -22.47 25.79
N ARG A 251 -5.47 -23.26 26.79
CA ARG A 251 -4.69 -24.40 27.23
C ARG A 251 -4.75 -25.51 26.19
N ALA A 252 -3.62 -26.10 25.82
CA ALA A 252 -3.59 -27.24 24.90
C ALA A 252 -4.19 -28.50 25.58
N GLU A 253 -4.97 -29.26 24.83
CA GLU A 253 -5.66 -30.45 25.39
C GLU A 253 -4.72 -31.63 25.66
N ASN A 254 -3.68 -31.80 24.82
CA ASN A 254 -2.85 -33.02 24.84
C ASN A 254 -1.43 -32.77 25.40
N THR A 255 -1.07 -31.53 25.74
CA THR A 255 0.25 -31.14 26.22
C THR A 255 0.15 -30.09 27.31
N PHE A 256 1.14 -30.04 28.20
CA PHE A 256 1.25 -28.98 29.23
C PHE A 256 1.82 -27.72 28.56
N ALA A 257 1.03 -27.11 27.67
CA ALA A 257 1.41 -25.97 26.88
C ALA A 257 0.24 -24.98 26.75
N ASP A 258 0.56 -23.71 26.60
CA ASP A 258 -0.41 -22.70 26.20
C ASP A 258 -0.36 -22.54 24.67
N ARG A 259 -1.52 -22.61 24.03
CA ARG A 259 -1.68 -22.40 22.60
C ARG A 259 -2.14 -20.98 22.35
N VAL A 260 -1.39 -20.25 21.54
CA VAL A 260 -1.74 -18.89 21.13
C VAL A 260 -2.04 -18.91 19.65
N ARG A 261 -3.22 -18.42 19.30
CA ARG A 261 -3.67 -18.31 17.90
C ARG A 261 -4.22 -16.92 17.63
N GLY A 262 -3.99 -16.42 16.41
CA GLY A 262 -4.56 -15.16 15.94
C GLY A 262 -5.12 -15.31 14.54
N LEU A 263 -6.19 -14.59 14.28
CA LEU A 263 -6.87 -14.55 12.98
C LEU A 263 -6.90 -13.09 12.49
N HIS A 264 -6.52 -12.90 11.24
CA HIS A 264 -6.62 -11.63 10.54
C HIS A 264 -7.35 -11.83 9.22
N VAL A 265 -8.48 -11.16 9.07
CA VAL A 265 -9.28 -11.18 7.85
C VAL A 265 -9.25 -9.80 7.23
N TYR A 266 -8.89 -9.72 5.95
CA TYR A 266 -8.75 -8.44 5.28
C TYR A 266 -9.04 -8.54 3.79
N GLY A 267 -9.24 -7.39 3.18
CA GLY A 267 -9.44 -7.26 1.74
C GLY A 267 -9.01 -5.90 1.25
N GLY A 268 -8.80 -5.79 -0.04
CA GLY A 268 -8.41 -4.52 -0.64
C GLY A 268 -8.81 -4.44 -2.10
N LYS A 269 -9.00 -3.23 -2.58
CA LYS A 269 -9.29 -2.97 -3.98
C LYS A 269 -8.82 -1.61 -4.44
N VAL A 270 -8.35 -1.54 -5.68
CA VAL A 270 -8.10 -0.27 -6.35
C VAL A 270 -9.43 0.30 -6.82
N LEU A 271 -9.88 1.39 -6.20
CA LEU A 271 -11.14 2.05 -6.53
C LEU A 271 -11.06 2.82 -7.85
N ARG A 272 -9.92 3.45 -8.10
CA ARG A 272 -9.67 4.24 -9.32
C ARG A 272 -8.35 3.84 -9.96
N PRO A 273 -8.35 2.89 -10.92
CA PRO A 273 -7.12 2.43 -11.59
C PRO A 273 -6.33 3.56 -12.26
N THR A 274 -7.03 4.58 -12.77
CA THR A 274 -6.40 5.76 -13.40
C THR A 274 -5.62 6.63 -12.42
N ALA A 275 -5.93 6.55 -11.12
CA ALA A 275 -5.22 7.27 -10.05
C ALA A 275 -4.08 6.43 -9.44
N VAL A 276 -3.80 5.25 -10.00
CA VAL A 276 -2.68 4.39 -9.64
C VAL A 276 -1.91 4.08 -10.92
N GLN A 277 -0.72 4.65 -11.07
CA GLN A 277 0.13 4.51 -12.25
C GLN A 277 1.34 3.67 -11.90
N VAL A 278 1.56 2.58 -12.64
CA VAL A 278 2.57 1.57 -12.33
C VAL A 278 3.64 1.56 -13.42
N PHE A 279 4.89 1.78 -13.03
CA PHE A 279 6.05 1.54 -13.85
C PHE A 279 6.74 0.25 -13.40
N LYS A 280 6.95 -0.68 -14.32
CA LYS A 280 7.76 -1.89 -14.14
C LYS A 280 8.92 -1.82 -15.13
N GLY A 281 10.16 -1.94 -14.65
CA GLY A 281 11.34 -2.05 -15.50
C GLY A 281 11.21 -3.23 -16.47
N VAL A 282 11.68 -3.06 -17.69
CA VAL A 282 11.63 -4.08 -18.76
C VAL A 282 12.91 -4.92 -18.75
#